data_f01c8848c47a3f94cbd21eac98dc15f0
#
_entry.id   f01c8848c47a3f94cbd21eac98dc15f0
#
_cell.length_a   1.000
_cell.length_b   1.000
_cell.length_c   1.000
_cell.angle_alpha   90.00
_cell.angle_beta   90.00
_cell.angle_gamma   90.00
#
_symmetry.space_group_name_H-M   'P 1'
#
loop_
_entity.id
_entity.type
_entity.pdbx_description
1 polymer ?
#
loop_
_entity_poly.entity_id
_entity_poly.type
_entity_poly.pdbx_seq_one_letter_code
_entity_poly.pdbx_strand_id
1 'polypeptide(L)'
;LAAGLDVPGLRGQSGVMSTDPRLFIDAPLSAGAAAPLSREDAHYLINVMRRGEGDVVRVFNGRDGEWSAQIAHASRKGAGLTVGDQTRPQQGVPDLWLMFAPVRRTKTELIVEKATELGAAVIEPVVTERTQSDRIKAERLQAIIKEAAEQTERLDLPELRTSEKLTAVLENWPDERVLVFCDESGDETDAAWGGARGRGLPMASALADLGDRPAAILIGPEGGFSPAERARLRSLDHVIPVTLGPRILRAETAAIAALTIWQSTCGDWR
;
A
#
# COMPACT_ATOMS: atom_id res chain seq x y z
N LEU A 1 31.58 16.96 24.75
CA LEU A 1 30.32 17.66 25.00
C LEU A 1 29.35 17.27 23.90
N ALA A 2 28.56 16.20 24.11
CA ALA A 2 27.48 15.77 23.22
C ALA A 2 26.20 16.45 23.73
N ALA A 3 25.65 17.38 22.96
CA ALA A 3 24.33 17.94 23.19
C ALA A 3 23.30 16.92 22.71
N GLY A 4 22.54 16.36 23.64
CA GLY A 4 21.41 15.54 23.35
C GLY A 4 20.30 16.37 22.68
N LEU A 5 19.87 15.96 21.49
CA LEU A 5 18.66 16.45 20.84
C LEU A 5 17.47 15.86 21.58
N ASP A 6 16.81 16.67 22.39
CA ASP A 6 15.54 16.36 23.01
C ASP A 6 14.44 16.53 21.95
N VAL A 7 13.92 15.44 21.41
CA VAL A 7 12.83 15.43 20.44
C VAL A 7 11.51 15.34 21.22
N PRO A 8 10.70 16.41 21.31
CA PRO A 8 9.40 16.34 21.99
C PRO A 8 8.39 15.60 21.10
N GLY A 9 7.90 14.48 21.58
CA GLY A 9 6.75 13.80 20.95
C GLY A 9 6.75 12.28 20.92
N LEU A 10 7.86 11.62 21.20
CA LEU A 10 7.92 10.16 21.31
C LEU A 10 7.80 9.70 22.78
N ARG A 11 6.70 10.01 23.44
CA ARG A 11 6.26 9.19 24.56
C ARG A 11 5.47 8.02 23.99
N GLY A 12 6.23 7.04 23.48
CA GLY A 12 5.69 5.76 23.08
C GLY A 12 5.03 5.11 24.29
N GLN A 13 3.78 4.73 24.11
CA GLN A 13 3.25 3.62 24.87
C GLN A 13 4.20 2.45 24.63
N SER A 14 4.86 1.98 25.68
CA SER A 14 5.61 0.72 25.67
C SER A 14 4.61 -0.43 25.58
N GLY A 15 3.97 -0.56 24.42
CA GLY A 15 3.22 -1.73 24.07
C GLY A 15 4.21 -2.84 23.79
N VAL A 16 4.31 -3.80 24.69
CA VAL A 16 4.82 -5.12 24.36
C VAL A 16 4.05 -5.56 23.12
N MET A 17 4.74 -5.83 22.01
CA MET A 17 4.07 -6.33 20.80
C MET A 17 3.26 -7.55 21.22
N SER A 18 1.93 -7.46 21.13
CA SER A 18 1.05 -8.55 21.47
C SER A 18 1.35 -9.72 20.54
N THR A 19 1.49 -10.91 21.10
CA THR A 19 1.64 -12.15 20.33
C THR A 19 0.31 -12.70 19.80
N ASP A 20 -0.78 -11.96 20.05
CA ASP A 20 -2.11 -12.37 19.62
C ASP A 20 -2.25 -12.24 18.11
N PRO A 21 -2.82 -13.25 17.43
CA PRO A 21 -3.09 -13.17 16.02
C PRO A 21 -3.97 -11.95 15.68
N ARG A 22 -3.73 -11.33 14.53
CA ARG A 22 -4.58 -10.26 14.02
C ARG A 22 -5.33 -10.75 12.78
N LEU A 23 -6.61 -10.40 12.70
CA LEU A 23 -7.48 -10.78 11.59
C LEU A 23 -8.32 -9.59 11.11
N PHE A 24 -8.40 -9.44 9.80
CA PHE A 24 -9.40 -8.60 9.17
C PHE A 24 -10.74 -9.34 9.10
N ILE A 25 -11.80 -8.71 9.62
CA ILE A 25 -13.16 -9.27 9.66
C ILE A 25 -14.13 -8.28 9.04
N ASP A 26 -14.80 -8.66 7.95
CA ASP A 26 -15.83 -7.82 7.34
C ASP A 26 -17.17 -7.95 8.09
N ALA A 27 -17.18 -7.50 9.35
CA ALA A 27 -18.36 -7.40 10.18
C ALA A 27 -18.25 -6.15 11.07
N PRO A 28 -19.36 -5.55 11.54
CA PRO A 28 -19.32 -4.48 12.51
C PRO A 28 -18.66 -4.94 13.82
N LEU A 29 -17.79 -4.09 14.37
CA LEU A 29 -17.08 -4.36 15.62
C LEU A 29 -17.57 -3.38 16.70
N SER A 30 -18.07 -3.95 17.80
CA SER A 30 -18.46 -3.21 19.00
C SER A 30 -18.43 -4.15 20.22
N ALA A 31 -18.26 -3.59 21.41
CA ALA A 31 -18.17 -4.39 22.62
C ALA A 31 -19.38 -5.35 22.80
N GLY A 32 -19.11 -6.61 23.03
CA GLY A 32 -20.12 -7.66 23.18
C GLY A 32 -20.69 -8.20 21.87
N ALA A 33 -20.33 -7.66 20.72
CA ALA A 33 -20.82 -8.14 19.44
C ALA A 33 -20.27 -9.55 19.11
N ALA A 34 -21.09 -10.37 18.44
CA ALA A 34 -20.66 -11.63 17.88
C ALA A 34 -20.11 -11.39 16.46
N ALA A 35 -18.89 -11.83 16.18
CA ALA A 35 -18.29 -11.74 14.86
C ALA A 35 -18.04 -13.16 14.31
N PRO A 36 -18.75 -13.56 13.23
CA PRO A 36 -18.54 -14.84 12.60
C PRO A 36 -17.18 -14.88 11.87
N LEU A 37 -16.47 -15.99 11.96
CA LEU A 37 -15.26 -16.23 11.18
C LEU A 37 -15.60 -16.89 9.84
N SER A 38 -14.88 -16.51 8.80
CA SER A 38 -14.88 -17.27 7.55
C SER A 38 -14.32 -18.68 7.80
N ARG A 39 -14.56 -19.61 6.88
CA ARG A 39 -13.98 -20.97 6.98
C ARG A 39 -12.43 -20.91 6.95
N GLU A 40 -11.89 -19.99 6.18
CA GLU A 40 -10.44 -19.80 6.04
C GLU A 40 -9.84 -19.24 7.32
N ASP A 41 -10.43 -18.19 7.89
CA ASP A 41 -9.97 -17.60 9.16
C ASP A 41 -10.12 -18.58 10.33
N ALA A 42 -11.23 -19.33 10.38
CA ALA A 42 -11.42 -20.36 11.39
C ALA A 42 -10.37 -21.48 11.24
N HIS A 43 -10.09 -21.93 10.01
CA HIS A 43 -9.05 -22.91 9.74
C HIS A 43 -7.67 -22.40 10.18
N TYR A 44 -7.35 -21.15 9.82
CA TYR A 44 -6.09 -20.52 10.20
C TYR A 44 -5.91 -20.47 11.72
N LEU A 45 -6.89 -19.94 12.44
CA LEU A 45 -6.79 -19.83 13.90
C LEU A 45 -6.69 -21.20 14.59
N ILE A 46 -7.57 -22.14 14.23
CA ILE A 46 -7.72 -23.41 14.94
C ILE A 46 -6.64 -24.42 14.54
N ASN A 47 -6.40 -24.57 13.22
CA ASN A 47 -5.54 -25.65 12.74
C ASN A 47 -4.08 -25.22 12.51
N VAL A 48 -3.85 -23.97 12.13
CA VAL A 48 -2.50 -23.44 11.89
C VAL A 48 -1.93 -22.83 13.18
N MET A 49 -2.64 -21.89 13.77
CA MET A 49 -2.21 -21.18 14.99
C MET A 49 -2.51 -21.94 16.27
N ARG A 50 -3.29 -23.04 16.18
CA ARG A 50 -3.67 -23.93 17.30
C ARG A 50 -4.33 -23.19 18.47
N ARG A 51 -5.17 -22.19 18.14
CA ARG A 51 -5.96 -21.44 19.11
C ARG A 51 -7.27 -22.18 19.42
N GLY A 52 -7.76 -22.05 20.66
CA GLY A 52 -8.97 -22.68 21.16
C GLY A 52 -9.96 -21.67 21.75
N GLU A 53 -11.07 -22.19 22.29
CA GLU A 53 -12.04 -21.38 23.03
C GLU A 53 -11.40 -20.61 24.18
N GLY A 54 -11.74 -19.33 24.32
CA GLY A 54 -11.19 -18.43 25.32
C GLY A 54 -9.89 -17.75 24.92
N ASP A 55 -9.20 -18.21 23.87
CA ASP A 55 -8.00 -17.52 23.37
C ASP A 55 -8.36 -16.17 22.78
N VAL A 56 -7.46 -15.19 22.96
CA VAL A 56 -7.61 -13.83 22.49
C VAL A 56 -7.01 -13.70 21.10
N VAL A 57 -7.72 -12.93 20.25
CA VAL A 57 -7.27 -12.47 18.93
C VAL A 57 -7.53 -10.98 18.82
N ARG A 58 -6.81 -10.27 17.97
CA ARG A 58 -7.11 -8.89 17.60
C ARG A 58 -7.85 -8.86 16.28
N VAL A 59 -8.90 -8.05 16.18
CA VAL A 59 -9.72 -7.94 14.97
C VAL A 59 -9.86 -6.50 14.55
N PHE A 60 -9.91 -6.26 13.25
CA PHE A 60 -10.12 -4.94 12.66
C PHE A 60 -10.93 -5.06 11.36
N ASN A 61 -11.57 -3.96 10.91
CA ASN A 61 -12.44 -4.00 9.73
C ASN A 61 -12.34 -2.76 8.82
N GLY A 62 -11.38 -1.86 9.06
CA GLY A 62 -11.21 -0.63 8.28
C GLY A 62 -12.17 0.51 8.65
N ARG A 63 -13.03 0.34 9.67
CA ARG A 63 -14.07 1.30 10.05
C ARG A 63 -14.12 1.57 11.55
N ASP A 64 -14.05 0.51 12.33
CA ASP A 64 -14.33 0.56 13.77
C ASP A 64 -13.07 0.53 14.63
N GLY A 65 -11.88 0.54 14.00
CA GLY A 65 -10.60 0.40 14.68
C GLY A 65 -10.24 -1.07 14.97
N GLU A 66 -9.31 -1.28 15.90
CA GLU A 66 -8.89 -2.60 16.33
C GLU A 66 -9.50 -2.94 17.69
N TRP A 67 -9.94 -4.18 17.83
CA TRP A 67 -10.60 -4.69 19.01
C TRP A 67 -9.95 -6.00 19.48
N SER A 68 -9.89 -6.21 20.79
CA SER A 68 -9.68 -7.55 21.32
C SER A 68 -10.94 -8.39 21.07
N ALA A 69 -10.79 -9.67 20.81
CA ALA A 69 -11.91 -10.59 20.70
C ALA A 69 -11.52 -11.96 21.26
N GLN A 70 -12.46 -12.69 21.85
CA GLN A 70 -12.26 -14.05 22.32
C GLN A 70 -12.92 -15.05 21.38
N ILE A 71 -12.27 -16.19 21.17
CA ILE A 71 -12.87 -17.31 20.46
C ILE A 71 -13.98 -17.87 21.34
N ALA A 72 -15.24 -17.60 20.99
CA ALA A 72 -16.42 -17.98 21.77
C ALA A 72 -16.78 -19.45 21.59
N HIS A 73 -16.54 -20.01 20.41
CA HIS A 73 -16.70 -21.43 20.10
C HIS A 73 -15.74 -21.83 18.97
N ALA A 74 -15.22 -23.04 19.08
CA ALA A 74 -14.36 -23.64 18.09
C ALA A 74 -14.84 -25.06 17.77
N SER A 75 -15.18 -25.32 16.52
CA SER A 75 -15.62 -26.64 16.06
C SER A 75 -15.10 -26.93 14.64
N ARG A 76 -15.23 -28.20 14.22
CA ARG A 76 -14.92 -28.59 12.83
C ARG A 76 -15.81 -27.89 11.79
N LYS A 77 -16.94 -27.31 12.21
CA LYS A 77 -17.91 -26.63 11.30
C LYS A 77 -17.68 -25.13 11.22
N GLY A 78 -16.85 -24.56 12.08
CA GLY A 78 -16.54 -23.14 12.13
C GLY A 78 -16.18 -22.66 13.53
N ALA A 79 -15.83 -21.40 13.60
CA ALA A 79 -15.56 -20.71 14.85
C ALA A 79 -16.23 -19.33 14.82
N GLY A 80 -16.46 -18.75 15.99
CA GLY A 80 -16.98 -17.40 16.15
C GLY A 80 -16.24 -16.67 17.25
N LEU A 81 -16.29 -15.35 17.20
CA LEU A 81 -15.65 -14.47 18.15
C LEU A 81 -16.70 -13.70 18.94
N THR A 82 -16.38 -13.39 20.19
CA THR A 82 -17.05 -12.33 20.96
C THR A 82 -16.10 -11.15 21.04
N VAL A 83 -16.52 -9.98 20.53
CA VAL A 83 -15.73 -8.75 20.53
C VAL A 83 -15.68 -8.19 21.95
N GLY A 84 -14.50 -7.86 22.44
CA GLY A 84 -14.23 -7.29 23.75
C GLY A 84 -14.02 -5.77 23.69
N ASP A 85 -12.88 -5.31 24.20
CA ASP A 85 -12.53 -3.90 24.29
C ASP A 85 -11.84 -3.41 23.00
N GLN A 86 -12.06 -2.13 22.66
CA GLN A 86 -11.32 -1.47 21.61
C GLN A 86 -9.87 -1.24 22.05
N THR A 87 -8.93 -1.77 21.27
CA THR A 87 -7.49 -1.64 21.56
C THR A 87 -6.87 -0.42 20.87
N ARG A 88 -7.42 -0.06 19.69
CA ARG A 88 -6.96 1.11 18.93
C ARG A 88 -8.14 1.77 18.20
N PRO A 89 -8.29 3.11 18.23
CA PRO A 89 -9.27 3.80 17.40
C PRO A 89 -8.93 3.66 15.92
N GLN A 90 -9.93 3.76 15.04
CA GLN A 90 -9.68 3.74 13.60
C GLN A 90 -8.78 4.92 13.21
N GLN A 91 -7.80 4.61 12.40
CA GLN A 91 -6.92 5.57 11.76
C GLN A 91 -6.84 5.22 10.27
N GLY A 92 -6.97 6.21 9.42
CA GLY A 92 -6.78 6.06 7.98
C GLY A 92 -5.32 6.24 7.58
N VAL A 93 -5.00 5.83 6.36
CA VAL A 93 -3.73 6.11 5.71
C VAL A 93 -3.85 7.39 4.85
N PRO A 94 -2.74 8.05 4.48
CA PRO A 94 -2.77 9.14 3.51
C PRO A 94 -3.39 8.74 2.17
N ASP A 95 -4.00 9.70 1.46
CA ASP A 95 -4.61 9.46 0.14
C ASP A 95 -3.53 9.28 -0.95
N LEU A 96 -2.87 8.15 -0.91
CA LEU A 96 -1.82 7.72 -1.84
C LEU A 96 -2.28 6.51 -2.66
N TRP A 97 -2.23 6.63 -3.99
CA TRP A 97 -2.44 5.52 -4.91
C TRP A 97 -1.10 4.98 -5.41
N LEU A 98 -0.99 3.67 -5.54
CA LEU A 98 0.07 3.05 -6.31
C LEU A 98 -0.51 2.52 -7.61
N MET A 99 -0.11 3.13 -8.72
CA MET A 99 -0.36 2.65 -10.08
C MET A 99 0.90 1.95 -10.59
N PHE A 100 0.76 0.75 -11.10
CA PHE A 100 1.91 0.01 -11.61
C PHE A 100 1.54 -0.87 -12.79
N ALA A 101 2.46 -1.01 -13.75
CA ALA A 101 2.30 -1.96 -14.82
C ALA A 101 2.57 -3.39 -14.30
N PRO A 102 1.64 -4.34 -14.48
CA PRO A 102 1.84 -5.72 -14.05
C PRO A 102 3.09 -6.34 -14.68
N VAL A 103 3.87 -6.99 -13.86
CA VAL A 103 5.09 -7.72 -14.21
C VAL A 103 4.88 -9.22 -13.98
N ARG A 104 5.96 -10.03 -13.96
CA ARG A 104 5.81 -11.46 -13.64
C ARG A 104 5.11 -11.64 -12.30
N ARG A 105 4.25 -12.66 -12.22
CA ARG A 105 3.32 -12.91 -11.11
C ARG A 105 3.93 -12.69 -9.72
N THR A 106 5.06 -13.32 -9.41
CA THR A 106 5.69 -13.22 -8.08
C THR A 106 6.15 -11.79 -7.74
N LYS A 107 6.48 -11.00 -8.75
CA LYS A 107 6.88 -9.60 -8.58
C LYS A 107 5.66 -8.70 -8.39
N THR A 108 4.58 -8.95 -9.14
CA THR A 108 3.28 -8.29 -8.95
C THR A 108 2.74 -8.56 -7.53
N GLU A 109 2.79 -9.81 -7.05
CA GLU A 109 2.40 -10.17 -5.70
C GLU A 109 3.24 -9.41 -4.66
N LEU A 110 4.57 -9.31 -4.85
CA LEU A 110 5.45 -8.54 -3.96
C LEU A 110 5.15 -7.03 -3.98
N ILE A 111 4.87 -6.44 -5.14
CA ILE A 111 4.48 -5.02 -5.24
C ILE A 111 3.22 -4.76 -4.42
N VAL A 112 2.20 -5.61 -4.55
CA VAL A 112 0.93 -5.47 -3.83
C VAL A 112 1.11 -5.64 -2.31
N GLU A 113 1.89 -6.64 -1.89
CA GLU A 113 2.27 -6.85 -0.50
C GLU A 113 2.93 -5.59 0.09
N LYS A 114 4.00 -5.09 -0.55
CA LYS A 114 4.74 -3.93 -0.05
C LYS A 114 3.97 -2.61 -0.18
N ALA A 115 3.10 -2.46 -1.17
CA ALA A 115 2.20 -1.32 -1.25
C ALA A 115 1.23 -1.27 -0.07
N THR A 116 0.73 -2.42 0.36
CA THR A 116 -0.12 -2.52 1.55
C THR A 116 0.66 -2.17 2.82
N GLU A 117 1.84 -2.73 3.02
CA GLU A 117 2.72 -2.45 4.16
C GLU A 117 3.11 -0.97 4.24
N LEU A 118 3.37 -0.35 3.09
CA LEU A 118 3.83 1.03 2.98
C LEU A 118 2.69 2.06 2.89
N GLY A 119 1.45 1.65 3.20
CA GLY A 119 0.34 2.58 3.42
C GLY A 119 -0.29 3.15 2.14
N ALA A 120 -0.23 2.49 0.99
CA ALA A 120 -1.04 2.88 -0.15
C ALA A 120 -2.54 2.71 0.17
N ALA A 121 -3.37 3.73 -0.13
CA ALA A 121 -4.81 3.66 0.04
C ALA A 121 -5.50 2.91 -1.11
N VAL A 122 -4.93 3.03 -2.32
CA VAL A 122 -5.41 2.36 -3.53
C VAL A 122 -4.26 1.71 -4.25
N ILE A 123 -4.48 0.50 -4.75
CA ILE A 123 -3.55 -0.24 -5.62
C ILE A 123 -4.24 -0.45 -6.97
N GLU A 124 -3.69 0.16 -8.02
CA GLU A 124 -4.29 0.18 -9.35
C GLU A 124 -3.33 -0.37 -10.40
N PRO A 125 -3.49 -1.61 -10.83
CA PRO A 125 -2.73 -2.15 -11.95
C PRO A 125 -3.11 -1.45 -13.26
N VAL A 126 -2.12 -0.98 -14.03
CA VAL A 126 -2.37 -0.29 -15.31
C VAL A 126 -1.65 -0.97 -16.47
N VAL A 127 -2.33 -1.14 -17.60
CA VAL A 127 -1.75 -1.73 -18.81
C VAL A 127 -1.14 -0.62 -19.65
N THR A 128 0.18 -0.69 -19.85
CA THR A 128 0.96 0.19 -20.74
C THR A 128 1.26 -0.53 -22.05
N GLU A 129 1.77 0.17 -23.06
CA GLU A 129 2.14 -0.42 -24.35
C GLU A 129 3.16 -1.56 -24.24
N ARG A 130 4.03 -1.51 -23.22
CA ARG A 130 5.07 -2.50 -23.00
C ARG A 130 4.80 -3.47 -21.84
N THR A 131 3.59 -3.50 -21.35
CA THR A 131 3.16 -4.48 -20.35
C THR A 131 3.15 -5.87 -20.97
N GLN A 132 3.95 -6.79 -20.42
CA GLN A 132 4.06 -8.16 -20.92
C GLN A 132 3.04 -9.13 -20.35
N SER A 133 2.41 -8.81 -19.23
CA SER A 133 1.46 -9.66 -18.55
C SER A 133 0.32 -8.83 -17.99
N ASP A 134 -0.87 -9.06 -18.49
CA ASP A 134 -2.13 -8.45 -18.04
C ASP A 134 -2.97 -9.38 -17.13
N ARG A 135 -2.52 -10.63 -16.95
CA ARG A 135 -3.25 -11.64 -16.19
C ARG A 135 -3.08 -11.45 -14.70
N ILE A 136 -3.99 -10.70 -14.12
CA ILE A 136 -4.09 -10.51 -12.67
C ILE A 136 -5.17 -11.43 -12.11
N LYS A 137 -4.83 -12.18 -11.05
CA LYS A 137 -5.80 -12.94 -10.27
C LYS A 137 -6.21 -12.10 -9.06
N ALA A 138 -7.32 -11.36 -9.19
CA ALA A 138 -7.76 -10.40 -8.18
C ALA A 138 -7.93 -11.04 -6.79
N GLU A 139 -8.52 -12.24 -6.71
CA GLU A 139 -8.73 -12.94 -5.45
C GLU A 139 -7.38 -13.23 -4.75
N ARG A 140 -6.35 -13.58 -5.52
CA ARG A 140 -5.01 -13.83 -4.96
C ARG A 140 -4.38 -12.55 -4.43
N LEU A 141 -4.51 -11.43 -5.14
CA LEU A 141 -3.99 -10.14 -4.68
C LEU A 141 -4.75 -9.63 -3.46
N GLN A 142 -6.06 -9.82 -3.39
CA GLN A 142 -6.85 -9.48 -2.19
C GLN A 142 -6.44 -10.30 -0.97
N ALA A 143 -6.13 -11.59 -1.14
CA ALA A 143 -5.61 -12.41 -0.06
C ALA A 143 -4.25 -11.90 0.45
N ILE A 144 -3.36 -11.47 -0.47
CA ILE A 144 -2.06 -10.87 -0.12
C ILE A 144 -2.25 -9.55 0.63
N ILE A 145 -3.16 -8.69 0.17
CA ILE A 145 -3.50 -7.44 0.84
C ILE A 145 -3.96 -7.69 2.27
N LYS A 146 -4.89 -8.65 2.45
CA LYS A 146 -5.39 -9.02 3.77
C LYS A 146 -4.26 -9.51 4.68
N GLU A 147 -3.45 -10.46 4.22
CA GLU A 147 -2.32 -11.02 4.97
C GLU A 147 -1.31 -9.92 5.35
N ALA A 148 -0.93 -9.05 4.39
CA ALA A 148 -0.01 -7.95 4.65
C ALA A 148 -0.56 -6.96 5.70
N ALA A 149 -1.83 -6.59 5.63
CA ALA A 149 -2.44 -5.71 6.63
C ALA A 149 -2.52 -6.35 8.02
N GLU A 150 -2.79 -7.64 8.10
CA GLU A 150 -2.79 -8.41 9.35
C GLU A 150 -1.40 -8.44 10.00
N GLN A 151 -0.33 -8.52 9.22
CA GLN A 151 1.05 -8.62 9.72
C GLN A 151 1.68 -7.26 10.10
N THR A 152 1.21 -6.16 9.51
CA THR A 152 1.86 -4.85 9.63
C THR A 152 1.10 -3.85 10.49
N GLU A 153 0.15 -4.31 11.29
CA GLU A 153 -0.67 -3.48 12.20
C GLU A 153 -1.51 -2.39 11.52
N ARG A 154 -1.68 -2.47 10.20
CA ARG A 154 -2.58 -1.62 9.46
C ARG A 154 -4.04 -1.89 9.88
N LEU A 155 -4.89 -0.84 9.94
CA LEU A 155 -6.27 -0.96 10.42
C LEU A 155 -7.32 -1.01 9.30
N ASP A 156 -6.87 -0.92 8.04
CA ASP A 156 -7.70 -0.98 6.84
C ASP A 156 -7.04 -1.83 5.75
N LEU A 157 -7.77 -2.09 4.68
CA LEU A 157 -7.24 -2.70 3.48
C LEU A 157 -7.22 -1.67 2.36
N PRO A 158 -6.15 -1.58 1.54
CA PRO A 158 -6.19 -0.76 0.34
C PRO A 158 -7.25 -1.27 -0.64
N GLU A 159 -7.88 -0.34 -1.35
CA GLU A 159 -8.73 -0.67 -2.49
C GLU A 159 -7.87 -1.28 -3.60
N LEU A 160 -8.20 -2.49 -4.04
CA LEU A 160 -7.61 -3.08 -5.24
C LEU A 160 -8.53 -2.81 -6.43
N ARG A 161 -8.08 -1.99 -7.36
CA ARG A 161 -8.82 -1.68 -8.60
C ARG A 161 -8.62 -2.73 -9.67
N THR A 162 -9.58 -2.79 -10.58
CA THR A 162 -9.45 -3.60 -11.80
C THR A 162 -8.38 -3.00 -12.71
N SER A 163 -7.65 -3.88 -13.40
CA SER A 163 -6.62 -3.43 -14.34
C SER A 163 -7.25 -2.73 -15.54
N GLU A 164 -6.80 -1.52 -15.83
CA GLU A 164 -7.24 -0.73 -16.99
C GLU A 164 -6.05 -0.25 -17.84
N LYS A 165 -6.34 0.20 -19.07
CA LYS A 165 -5.31 0.84 -19.90
C LYS A 165 -4.91 2.18 -19.30
N LEU A 166 -3.61 2.45 -19.23
CA LEU A 166 -3.10 3.74 -18.73
C LEU A 166 -3.76 4.93 -19.42
N THR A 167 -4.02 4.84 -20.73
CA THR A 167 -4.70 5.90 -21.48
C THR A 167 -6.11 6.18 -20.97
N ALA A 168 -6.88 5.14 -20.63
CA ALA A 168 -8.24 5.30 -20.12
C ALA A 168 -8.25 5.89 -18.70
N VAL A 169 -7.31 5.47 -17.86
CA VAL A 169 -7.15 6.04 -16.51
C VAL A 169 -6.81 7.53 -16.59
N LEU A 170 -5.89 7.92 -17.48
CA LEU A 170 -5.50 9.33 -17.65
C LEU A 170 -6.61 10.22 -18.25
N GLU A 171 -7.54 9.65 -19.02
CA GLU A 171 -8.71 10.38 -19.55
C GLU A 171 -9.75 10.71 -18.47
N ASN A 172 -9.79 9.95 -17.39
CA ASN A 172 -10.71 10.13 -16.26
C ASN A 172 -9.97 10.56 -14.99
N TRP A 173 -8.86 11.27 -15.13
CA TRP A 173 -7.99 11.63 -14.01
C TRP A 173 -8.67 12.61 -13.05
N PRO A 174 -8.60 12.39 -11.72
CA PRO A 174 -9.16 13.32 -10.73
C PRO A 174 -8.38 14.64 -10.72
N ASP A 175 -9.06 15.78 -10.86
CA ASP A 175 -8.45 17.11 -11.04
C ASP A 175 -7.45 17.50 -9.94
N GLU A 176 -7.71 17.12 -8.68
CA GLU A 176 -6.88 17.52 -7.54
C GLU A 176 -5.69 16.59 -7.27
N ARG A 177 -5.64 15.42 -7.90
CA ARG A 177 -4.63 14.41 -7.65
C ARG A 177 -3.39 14.63 -8.50
N VAL A 178 -2.23 14.62 -7.87
CA VAL A 178 -0.94 14.68 -8.56
C VAL A 178 -0.50 13.28 -8.96
N LEU A 179 0.02 13.12 -10.19
CA LEU A 179 0.63 11.89 -10.66
C LEU A 179 2.16 12.01 -10.60
N VAL A 180 2.77 11.31 -9.67
CA VAL A 180 4.22 11.18 -9.54
C VAL A 180 4.68 10.09 -10.51
N PHE A 181 5.24 10.51 -11.63
CA PHE A 181 5.68 9.63 -12.70
C PHE A 181 7.14 9.23 -12.52
N CYS A 182 7.40 7.99 -12.16
CA CYS A 182 8.77 7.45 -12.03
C CYS A 182 9.35 7.18 -13.43
N ASP A 183 9.99 8.21 -13.99
CA ASP A 183 10.56 8.20 -15.33
C ASP A 183 12.08 7.98 -15.28
N GLU A 184 12.48 6.72 -15.40
CA GLU A 184 13.89 6.31 -15.34
C GLU A 184 14.67 6.59 -16.64
N SER A 185 13.98 6.85 -17.74
CA SER A 185 14.58 7.07 -19.03
C SER A 185 14.58 8.55 -19.37
N GLY A 186 15.73 9.19 -19.49
CA GLY A 186 15.85 10.51 -20.12
C GLY A 186 15.52 10.42 -21.63
N ASP A 187 15.09 11.49 -22.25
CA ASP A 187 14.89 11.54 -23.69
C ASP A 187 16.22 11.53 -24.45
N GLU A 188 17.27 12.04 -23.79
CA GLU A 188 18.64 12.05 -24.29
C GLU A 188 19.55 11.39 -23.27
N THR A 189 20.34 10.40 -23.72
CA THR A 189 21.23 9.63 -22.85
C THR A 189 22.29 10.50 -22.17
N ASP A 190 22.66 11.63 -22.78
CA ASP A 190 23.67 12.56 -22.31
C ASP A 190 23.09 13.78 -21.61
N ALA A 191 21.74 13.85 -21.47
CA ALA A 191 21.12 14.98 -20.81
C ALA A 191 21.41 14.99 -19.32
N ALA A 192 21.67 16.18 -18.78
CA ALA A 192 21.86 16.36 -17.34
C ALA A 192 20.58 16.01 -16.57
N TRP A 193 20.75 15.51 -15.36
CA TRP A 193 19.65 15.26 -14.42
C TRP A 193 18.83 16.54 -14.22
N GLY A 194 17.49 16.41 -14.28
CA GLY A 194 16.59 17.53 -14.04
C GLY A 194 16.37 18.47 -15.24
N GLY A 195 16.96 18.21 -16.40
CA GLY A 195 16.71 19.01 -17.59
C GLY A 195 15.33 18.74 -18.20
N ALA A 196 14.81 19.68 -19.02
CA ALA A 196 13.51 19.55 -19.67
C ALA A 196 13.35 18.31 -20.56
N ARG A 197 14.45 17.75 -21.06
CA ARG A 197 14.52 16.53 -21.88
C ARG A 197 15.25 15.38 -21.19
N GLY A 198 15.80 15.63 -19.99
CA GLY A 198 16.53 14.66 -19.21
C GLY A 198 15.64 13.87 -18.27
N ARG A 199 16.28 13.17 -17.34
CA ARG A 199 15.59 12.48 -16.25
C ARG A 199 14.87 13.52 -15.37
N GLY A 200 13.77 13.11 -14.74
CA GLY A 200 13.07 13.93 -13.75
C GLY A 200 13.96 14.35 -12.58
N LEU A 201 13.53 15.32 -11.79
CA LEU A 201 14.22 15.66 -10.53
C LEU A 201 14.23 14.47 -9.57
N PRO A 202 15.20 14.39 -8.63
CA PRO A 202 15.14 13.43 -7.54
C PRO A 202 13.79 13.53 -6.82
N MET A 203 13.13 12.40 -6.60
CA MET A 203 11.75 12.36 -6.11
C MET A 203 11.56 13.16 -4.82
N ALA A 204 12.44 13.04 -3.83
CA ALA A 204 12.34 13.79 -2.58
C ALA A 204 12.36 15.31 -2.80
N SER A 205 13.19 15.79 -3.75
CA SER A 205 13.25 17.22 -4.09
C SER A 205 12.01 17.69 -4.84
N ALA A 206 11.50 16.85 -5.74
CA ALA A 206 10.30 17.17 -6.54
C ALA A 206 9.02 17.25 -5.69
N LEU A 207 8.98 16.52 -4.57
CA LEU A 207 7.83 16.46 -3.68
C LEU A 207 7.91 17.39 -2.46
N ALA A 208 9.00 18.14 -2.29
CA ALA A 208 9.23 18.96 -1.09
C ALA A 208 8.07 19.93 -0.77
N ASP A 209 7.43 20.48 -1.79
CA ASP A 209 6.34 21.44 -1.66
C ASP A 209 4.94 20.82 -1.93
N LEU A 210 4.84 19.49 -2.07
CA LEU A 210 3.57 18.85 -2.40
C LEU A 210 2.55 18.93 -1.26
N GLY A 211 3.00 18.90 -0.01
CA GLY A 211 2.13 18.91 1.19
C GLY A 211 1.25 17.66 1.27
N ASP A 212 0.01 17.85 1.71
CA ASP A 212 -0.98 16.77 1.93
C ASP A 212 -1.89 16.53 0.71
N ARG A 213 -1.47 16.97 -0.47
CA ARG A 213 -2.28 16.78 -1.70
C ARG A 213 -2.43 15.30 -2.03
N PRO A 214 -3.63 14.87 -2.47
CA PRO A 214 -3.83 13.54 -2.99
C PRO A 214 -2.83 13.22 -4.10
N ALA A 215 -2.21 12.06 -4.03
CA ALA A 215 -1.17 11.68 -4.98
C ALA A 215 -1.35 10.25 -5.50
N ALA A 216 -0.83 10.01 -6.69
CA ALA A 216 -0.63 8.66 -7.22
C ALA A 216 0.82 8.52 -7.68
N ILE A 217 1.41 7.36 -7.47
CA ILE A 217 2.75 7.01 -7.96
C ILE A 217 2.58 6.05 -9.12
N LEU A 218 3.23 6.33 -10.26
CA LEU A 218 3.18 5.48 -11.44
C LEU A 218 4.53 4.79 -11.67
N ILE A 219 4.49 3.45 -11.64
CA ILE A 219 5.65 2.57 -11.89
C ILE A 219 5.45 1.81 -13.21
N GLY A 220 6.43 1.91 -14.10
CA GLY A 220 6.42 1.23 -15.40
C GLY A 220 6.76 -0.27 -15.34
N PRO A 221 6.57 -0.99 -16.47
CA PRO A 221 7.00 -2.38 -16.62
C PRO A 221 8.53 -2.46 -16.82
N GLU A 222 9.10 -3.68 -16.84
CA GLU A 222 10.52 -3.89 -17.08
C GLU A 222 11.03 -3.29 -18.41
N GLY A 223 10.15 -3.17 -19.42
CA GLY A 223 10.47 -2.53 -20.71
C GLY A 223 10.36 -1.02 -20.70
N GLY A 224 10.01 -0.40 -19.56
CA GLY A 224 9.74 1.03 -19.43
C GLY A 224 8.50 1.48 -20.20
N PHE A 225 8.28 2.77 -20.26
CA PHE A 225 7.20 3.39 -21.06
C PHE A 225 7.64 3.59 -22.51
N SER A 226 6.69 3.59 -23.44
CA SER A 226 6.98 3.97 -24.82
C SER A 226 7.29 5.46 -24.92
N PRO A 227 7.99 5.90 -25.98
CA PRO A 227 8.21 7.34 -26.22
C PRO A 227 6.90 8.15 -26.29
N ALA A 228 5.85 7.57 -26.86
CA ALA A 228 4.54 8.22 -26.96
C ALA A 228 3.86 8.36 -25.58
N GLU A 229 3.88 7.31 -24.76
CA GLU A 229 3.37 7.36 -23.39
C GLU A 229 4.14 8.38 -22.56
N ARG A 230 5.46 8.41 -22.66
CA ARG A 230 6.29 9.38 -21.91
C ARG A 230 6.00 10.81 -22.33
N ALA A 231 5.93 11.08 -23.63
CA ALA A 231 5.61 12.41 -24.14
C ALA A 231 4.23 12.88 -23.65
N ARG A 232 3.22 11.98 -23.70
CA ARG A 232 1.88 12.27 -23.18
C ARG A 232 1.91 12.57 -21.68
N LEU A 233 2.51 11.69 -20.86
CA LEU A 233 2.60 11.88 -19.40
C LEU A 233 3.26 13.22 -19.06
N ARG A 234 4.37 13.55 -19.71
CA ARG A 234 5.11 14.82 -19.47
C ARG A 234 4.38 16.07 -19.96
N SER A 235 3.36 15.92 -20.80
CA SER A 235 2.54 17.04 -21.29
C SER A 235 1.36 17.40 -20.36
N LEU A 236 1.09 16.60 -19.33
CA LEU A 236 -0.03 16.81 -18.42
C LEU A 236 0.41 17.65 -17.21
N ASP A 237 -0.34 18.71 -16.91
CA ASP A 237 0.01 19.66 -15.85
C ASP A 237 0.02 19.06 -14.44
N HIS A 238 -0.76 18.01 -14.22
CA HIS A 238 -0.84 17.28 -12.94
C HIS A 238 0.25 16.21 -12.77
N VAL A 239 1.14 16.02 -13.75
CA VAL A 239 2.20 15.01 -13.74
C VAL A 239 3.52 15.62 -13.31
N ILE A 240 4.13 15.01 -12.30
CA ILE A 240 5.48 15.34 -11.83
C ILE A 240 6.42 14.19 -12.21
N PRO A 241 7.24 14.33 -13.25
CA PRO A 241 8.24 13.32 -13.59
C PRO A 241 9.38 13.35 -12.57
N VAL A 242 9.72 12.18 -12.03
CA VAL A 242 10.75 12.04 -11.00
C VAL A 242 11.73 10.92 -11.33
N THR A 243 12.91 10.97 -10.72
CA THR A 243 13.86 9.87 -10.71
C THR A 243 14.05 9.31 -9.31
N LEU A 244 14.28 8.01 -9.24
CA LEU A 244 14.59 7.27 -8.00
C LEU A 244 16.11 7.07 -7.80
N GLY A 245 16.93 7.75 -8.58
CA GLY A 245 18.39 7.69 -8.43
C GLY A 245 19.13 7.30 -9.73
N PRO A 246 20.45 7.13 -9.66
CA PRO A 246 21.30 6.97 -10.85
C PRO A 246 21.25 5.57 -11.48
N ARG A 247 20.63 4.60 -10.83
CA ARG A 247 20.52 3.22 -11.31
C ARG A 247 19.10 2.90 -11.74
N ILE A 248 18.95 2.13 -12.83
CA ILE A 248 17.65 1.58 -13.21
C ILE A 248 17.24 0.54 -12.16
N LEU A 249 16.11 0.76 -11.51
CA LEU A 249 15.54 -0.14 -10.53
C LEU A 249 14.57 -1.12 -11.23
N ARG A 250 14.46 -2.33 -10.69
CA ARG A 250 13.37 -3.22 -11.08
C ARG A 250 12.05 -2.67 -10.59
N ALA A 251 10.93 -3.00 -11.24
CA ALA A 251 9.61 -2.46 -10.92
C ALA A 251 9.24 -2.62 -9.43
N GLU A 252 9.48 -3.79 -8.84
CA GLU A 252 9.23 -4.03 -7.42
C GLU A 252 10.11 -3.17 -6.50
N THR A 253 11.36 -2.97 -6.86
CA THR A 253 12.27 -2.10 -6.10
C THR A 253 11.88 -0.63 -6.26
N ALA A 254 11.49 -0.23 -7.47
CA ALA A 254 11.03 1.13 -7.75
C ALA A 254 9.75 1.46 -6.96
N ALA A 255 8.79 0.54 -6.90
CA ALA A 255 7.57 0.72 -6.11
C ALA A 255 7.87 0.91 -4.61
N ILE A 256 8.71 0.06 -4.02
CA ILE A 256 9.11 0.18 -2.62
C ILE A 256 9.83 1.49 -2.37
N ALA A 257 10.83 1.84 -3.21
CA ALA A 257 11.60 3.06 -3.06
C ALA A 257 10.72 4.32 -3.17
N ALA A 258 9.85 4.37 -4.18
CA ALA A 258 8.96 5.51 -4.39
C ALA A 258 7.96 5.68 -3.25
N LEU A 259 7.32 4.61 -2.79
CA LEU A 259 6.41 4.65 -1.64
C LEU A 259 7.14 5.11 -0.38
N THR A 260 8.33 4.59 -0.10
CA THR A 260 9.15 4.98 1.07
C THR A 260 9.52 6.47 1.03
N ILE A 261 9.97 6.97 -0.13
CA ILE A 261 10.31 8.38 -0.30
C ILE A 261 9.06 9.24 -0.10
N TRP A 262 7.91 8.84 -0.69
CA TRP A 262 6.69 9.59 -0.54
C TRP A 262 6.23 9.64 0.92
N GLN A 263 6.22 8.51 1.64
CA GLN A 263 5.84 8.44 3.05
C GLN A 263 6.71 9.33 3.93
N SER A 264 8.02 9.36 3.68
CA SER A 264 8.96 10.18 4.44
C SER A 264 8.91 11.68 4.08
N THR A 265 8.36 12.05 2.91
CA THR A 265 8.33 13.44 2.44
C THR A 265 6.95 14.08 2.59
N CYS A 266 5.89 13.33 2.28
CA CYS A 266 4.51 13.82 2.21
C CYS A 266 3.56 13.01 3.09
N GLY A 267 3.92 11.78 3.47
CA GLY A 267 3.05 10.83 4.15
C GLY A 267 3.08 10.91 5.67
N ASP A 268 2.78 9.79 6.31
CA ASP A 268 2.63 9.64 7.76
C ASP A 268 3.93 9.28 8.51
N TRP A 269 5.09 9.24 7.81
CA TRP A 269 6.41 9.02 8.42
C TRP A 269 7.19 10.30 8.70
N ARG A 270 6.62 11.48 8.47
CA ARG A 270 7.24 12.79 8.71
C ARG A 270 6.95 13.36 10.12
#